data_9878ef2c49e5d191fd4048c173988b33
#
_entry.id   9878ef2c49e5d191fd4048c173988b33
#
_cell.length_a   1.000
_cell.length_b   1.000
_cell.length_c   1.000
_cell.angle_alpha   90.00
_cell.angle_beta   90.00
_cell.angle_gamma   90.00
#
_symmetry.space_group_name_H-M   'P 1'
#
loop_
_entity.id
_entity.type
_entity.pdbx_description
1 polymer ?
#
loop_
_entity_poly.entity_id
_entity_poly.type
_entity_poly.pdbx_seq_one_letter_code
_entity_poly.pdbx_strand_id
1 'polypeptide(L)'
;MGTVQELPGTNEDGRARIDRHEAQVRTPLHSGAMSRIAIGSDHAGFELKTHLVALLSAQGHEVVDCGTDSTESVDYPPICAGVGRLVRDGDADMGIVLGGSGQGEQLAANKVRGVRAALCNDLYTARMARAHNDANVLSMGARVVGVGLAEEIVALFVSTPFDGGRHARRVAQLAEIEATEAGGR
;
A
#
# COMPACT_ATOMS: atom_id res chain seq x y z
N MET A 1 -41.02 23.51 -32.71
CA MET A 1 -40.79 23.49 -31.25
C MET A 1 -39.82 22.35 -30.97
N GLY A 2 -38.52 22.64 -30.86
CA GLY A 2 -37.46 21.68 -30.58
C GLY A 2 -36.97 21.93 -29.18
N THR A 3 -37.11 20.92 -28.34
CA THR A 3 -36.62 20.90 -26.97
C THR A 3 -35.10 20.82 -26.98
N VAL A 4 -34.45 21.83 -26.44
CA VAL A 4 -33.02 21.86 -26.16
C VAL A 4 -32.77 20.97 -24.92
N GLN A 5 -31.95 19.94 -25.11
CA GLN A 5 -31.51 19.04 -24.07
C GLN A 5 -30.35 19.72 -23.34
N GLU A 6 -30.56 20.05 -22.05
CA GLU A 6 -29.51 20.62 -21.20
C GLU A 6 -28.42 19.57 -20.94
N LEU A 7 -27.16 19.94 -21.19
CA LEU A 7 -25.98 19.20 -20.78
C LEU A 7 -25.65 19.50 -19.31
N PRO A 8 -25.31 18.51 -18.47
CA PRO A 8 -25.03 18.75 -17.07
C PRO A 8 -23.62 19.34 -16.87
N GLY A 9 -23.53 20.43 -16.13
CA GLY A 9 -22.40 20.73 -15.24
C GLY A 9 -21.25 21.58 -15.76
N THR A 10 -21.55 22.77 -16.28
CA THR A 10 -20.53 23.84 -16.32
C THR A 10 -20.92 24.97 -15.36
N ASN A 11 -19.91 25.57 -14.69
CA ASN A 11 -20.09 26.82 -13.94
C ASN A 11 -20.21 27.99 -14.93
N GLU A 12 -20.67 29.15 -14.45
CA GLU A 12 -20.95 30.36 -15.25
C GLU A 12 -19.77 30.84 -16.11
N ASP A 13 -18.54 30.35 -15.87
CA ASP A 13 -17.31 30.67 -16.64
C ASP A 13 -16.93 29.61 -17.69
N GLY A 14 -17.77 28.61 -17.99
CA GLY A 14 -17.53 27.63 -19.06
C GLY A 14 -16.40 26.63 -18.79
N ARG A 15 -15.93 26.49 -17.54
CA ARG A 15 -14.88 25.55 -17.17
C ARG A 15 -15.49 24.26 -16.59
N ALA A 16 -14.99 23.11 -17.02
CA ALA A 16 -15.38 21.82 -16.49
C ALA A 16 -15.19 21.79 -14.97
N ARG A 17 -16.24 21.39 -14.26
CA ARG A 17 -16.16 21.11 -12.82
C ARG A 17 -15.18 19.97 -12.62
N ILE A 18 -14.02 20.27 -12.04
CA ILE A 18 -13.14 19.26 -11.50
C ILE A 18 -13.77 18.86 -10.16
N ASP A 19 -14.42 17.70 -10.11
CA ASP A 19 -14.80 17.09 -8.85
C ASP A 19 -13.52 16.88 -8.05
N ARG A 20 -13.30 17.73 -7.09
CA ARG A 20 -12.30 17.52 -6.05
C ARG A 20 -12.80 16.36 -5.21
N HIS A 21 -12.41 15.14 -5.57
CA HIS A 21 -12.31 14.09 -4.57
C HIS A 21 -11.31 14.65 -3.54
N GLU A 22 -11.86 15.18 -2.45
CA GLU A 22 -11.05 15.49 -1.27
C GLU A 22 -10.34 14.20 -0.88
N ALA A 23 -9.03 14.16 -1.14
CA ALA A 23 -8.18 13.17 -0.54
C ALA A 23 -8.34 13.37 0.98
N GLN A 24 -9.17 12.56 1.60
CA GLN A 24 -9.26 12.51 3.05
C GLN A 24 -7.85 12.22 3.57
N VAL A 25 -7.24 13.25 4.11
CA VAL A 25 -6.01 13.12 4.90
C VAL A 25 -6.40 12.25 6.09
N ARG A 26 -6.12 10.95 5.99
CA ARG A 26 -6.33 10.00 7.08
C ARG A 26 -5.50 10.48 8.26
N THR A 27 -6.14 10.59 9.40
CA THR A 27 -5.48 10.88 10.67
C THR A 27 -4.34 9.88 10.88
N PRO A 28 -3.11 10.32 11.22
CA PRO A 28 -2.02 9.39 11.46
C PRO A 28 -2.39 8.41 12.56
N LEU A 29 -2.21 7.12 12.29
CA LEU A 29 -2.39 6.06 13.28
C LEU A 29 -1.43 6.32 14.44
N HIS A 30 -1.97 6.49 15.63
CA HIS A 30 -1.18 6.65 16.85
C HIS A 30 -0.53 5.31 17.20
N SER A 31 0.69 5.34 17.71
CA SER A 31 1.40 4.20 18.27
C SER A 31 0.49 3.40 19.24
N GLY A 32 0.16 2.15 18.87
CA GLY A 32 -0.72 1.29 19.64
C GLY A 32 -2.17 1.19 19.16
N ALA A 33 -2.56 1.86 18.07
CA ALA A 33 -3.90 1.70 17.48
C ALA A 33 -3.99 0.37 16.72
N MET A 34 -5.12 -0.34 16.87
CA MET A 34 -5.46 -1.50 16.04
C MET A 34 -5.56 -1.06 14.57
N SER A 35 -4.86 -1.77 13.70
CA SER A 35 -4.89 -1.55 12.25
C SER A 35 -5.41 -2.79 11.55
N ARG A 36 -6.06 -2.60 10.41
CA ARG A 36 -6.40 -3.68 9.49
C ARG A 36 -5.29 -3.81 8.44
N ILE A 37 -4.61 -4.96 8.41
CA ILE A 37 -3.41 -5.20 7.61
C ILE A 37 -3.70 -6.31 6.60
N ALA A 38 -3.61 -6.01 5.31
CA ALA A 38 -3.65 -7.02 4.25
C ALA A 38 -2.24 -7.60 4.06
N ILE A 39 -2.10 -8.92 4.07
CA ILE A 39 -0.82 -9.60 3.86
C ILE A 39 -0.94 -10.67 2.79
N GLY A 40 0.04 -10.75 1.89
CA GLY A 40 0.08 -11.76 0.84
C GLY A 40 1.51 -12.16 0.51
N SER A 41 1.68 -13.39 0.01
CA SER A 41 2.97 -13.89 -0.42
C SER A 41 2.83 -14.86 -1.59
N ASP A 42 3.93 -15.09 -2.33
CA ASP A 42 4.10 -16.30 -3.10
C ASP A 42 4.57 -17.45 -2.20
N HIS A 43 4.86 -18.60 -2.83
CA HIS A 43 5.36 -19.80 -2.15
C HIS A 43 6.70 -19.57 -1.41
N ALA A 44 7.55 -18.67 -1.90
CA ALA A 44 8.85 -18.37 -1.26
C ALA A 44 8.69 -17.53 0.02
N GLY A 45 7.62 -16.76 0.11
CA GLY A 45 7.27 -15.95 1.29
C GLY A 45 6.29 -16.62 2.26
N PHE A 46 5.78 -17.80 1.94
CA PHE A 46 4.67 -18.45 2.67
C PHE A 46 4.95 -18.65 4.15
N GLU A 47 6.11 -19.22 4.51
CA GLU A 47 6.46 -19.47 5.92
C GLU A 47 6.58 -18.17 6.71
N LEU A 48 7.24 -17.16 6.14
CA LEU A 48 7.38 -15.84 6.77
C LEU A 48 6.01 -15.15 6.89
N LYS A 49 5.14 -15.25 5.88
CA LYS A 49 3.77 -14.73 5.92
C LYS A 49 2.99 -15.36 7.08
N THR A 50 3.01 -16.68 7.17
CA THR A 50 2.30 -17.43 8.23
C THR A 50 2.75 -16.99 9.61
N HIS A 51 4.05 -16.82 9.81
CA HIS A 51 4.62 -16.32 11.05
C HIS A 51 4.14 -14.88 11.38
N LEU A 52 4.21 -13.97 10.41
CA LEU A 52 3.80 -12.58 10.60
C LEU A 52 2.29 -12.41 10.79
N VAL A 53 1.46 -13.24 10.17
CA VAL A 53 0.01 -13.28 10.43
C VAL A 53 -0.26 -13.61 11.91
N ALA A 54 0.40 -14.63 12.44
CA ALA A 54 0.25 -15.00 13.85
C ALA A 54 0.75 -13.88 14.80
N LEU A 55 1.89 -13.27 14.50
CA LEU A 55 2.46 -12.17 15.27
C LEU A 55 1.54 -10.96 15.32
N LEU A 56 1.10 -10.47 14.15
CA LEU A 56 0.24 -9.29 14.05
C LEU A 56 -1.12 -9.50 14.72
N SER A 57 -1.71 -10.69 14.56
CA SER A 57 -2.95 -11.06 15.23
C SER A 57 -2.78 -11.09 16.77
N ALA A 58 -1.67 -11.61 17.26
CA ALA A 58 -1.35 -11.62 18.70
C ALA A 58 -1.12 -10.19 19.26
N GLN A 59 -0.71 -9.25 18.41
CA GLN A 59 -0.56 -7.83 18.75
C GLN A 59 -1.89 -7.06 18.67
N GLY A 60 -2.98 -7.71 18.29
CA GLY A 60 -4.33 -7.12 18.23
C GLY A 60 -4.69 -6.45 16.90
N HIS A 61 -3.89 -6.64 15.85
CA HIS A 61 -4.24 -6.18 14.52
C HIS A 61 -5.27 -7.12 13.86
N GLU A 62 -6.15 -6.57 13.03
CA GLU A 62 -6.99 -7.36 12.14
C GLU A 62 -6.18 -7.70 10.87
N VAL A 63 -5.95 -8.99 10.61
CA VAL A 63 -5.14 -9.43 9.48
C VAL A 63 -6.02 -10.06 8.41
N VAL A 64 -5.90 -9.55 7.17
CA VAL A 64 -6.53 -10.12 5.97
C VAL A 64 -5.46 -10.87 5.19
N ASP A 65 -5.49 -12.21 5.29
CA ASP A 65 -4.57 -13.07 4.53
C ASP A 65 -5.06 -13.22 3.08
N CYS A 66 -4.25 -12.75 2.13
CA CYS A 66 -4.53 -12.76 0.69
C CYS A 66 -3.88 -13.93 -0.05
N GLY A 67 -3.28 -14.90 0.66
CA GLY A 67 -2.62 -16.08 0.08
C GLY A 67 -1.11 -15.88 -0.10
N THR A 68 -0.31 -16.87 -0.52
CA THR A 68 -0.74 -18.26 -0.75
C THR A 68 -0.93 -19.03 0.56
N ASP A 69 -1.52 -20.22 0.50
CA ASP A 69 -1.77 -21.10 1.65
C ASP A 69 -0.85 -22.35 1.68
N SER A 70 0.13 -22.41 0.78
CA SER A 70 1.07 -23.53 0.67
C SER A 70 2.43 -23.11 0.10
N THR A 71 3.37 -24.06 0.09
CA THR A 71 4.70 -23.92 -0.55
C THR A 71 4.69 -24.29 -2.04
N GLU A 72 3.53 -24.62 -2.60
CA GLU A 72 3.38 -24.88 -4.03
C GLU A 72 3.62 -23.59 -4.83
N SER A 73 4.28 -23.75 -5.98
CA SER A 73 4.65 -22.59 -6.81
C SER A 73 3.43 -21.85 -7.34
N VAL A 74 3.33 -20.55 -7.04
CA VAL A 74 2.27 -19.66 -7.50
C VAL A 74 2.85 -18.36 -8.02
N ASP A 75 2.09 -17.69 -8.87
CA ASP A 75 2.44 -16.37 -9.40
C ASP A 75 2.12 -15.27 -8.39
N TYR A 76 3.12 -14.49 -7.99
CA TYR A 76 2.98 -13.40 -7.03
C TYR A 76 2.17 -12.19 -7.53
N PRO A 77 2.18 -11.79 -8.84
CA PRO A 77 1.62 -10.51 -9.25
C PRO A 77 0.13 -10.34 -8.94
N PRO A 78 -0.75 -11.34 -9.16
CA PRO A 78 -2.16 -11.21 -8.79
C PRO A 78 -2.38 -11.02 -7.28
N ILE A 79 -1.59 -11.74 -6.45
CA ILE A 79 -1.68 -11.68 -4.99
C ILE A 79 -1.27 -10.29 -4.50
N CYS A 80 -0.10 -9.80 -4.94
CA CYS A 80 0.41 -8.49 -4.56
C CYS A 80 -0.49 -7.34 -5.01
N ALA A 81 -1.06 -7.44 -6.23
CA ALA A 81 -2.06 -6.49 -6.69
C ALA A 81 -3.37 -6.57 -5.88
N GLY A 82 -3.75 -7.75 -5.39
CA GLY A 82 -4.88 -7.95 -4.48
C GLY A 82 -4.69 -7.18 -3.18
N VAL A 83 -3.54 -7.36 -2.52
CA VAL A 83 -3.16 -6.59 -1.32
C VAL A 83 -3.21 -5.09 -1.60
N GLY A 84 -2.63 -4.64 -2.72
CA GLY A 84 -2.63 -3.23 -3.10
C GLY A 84 -4.03 -2.66 -3.29
N ARG A 85 -4.98 -3.44 -3.86
CA ARG A 85 -6.38 -3.01 -4.03
C ARG A 85 -7.09 -2.83 -2.70
N LEU A 86 -6.92 -3.76 -1.75
CA LEU A 86 -7.50 -3.62 -0.41
C LEU A 86 -7.03 -2.33 0.28
N VAL A 87 -5.75 -2.00 0.15
CA VAL A 87 -5.19 -0.74 0.69
C VAL A 87 -5.75 0.48 -0.04
N ARG A 88 -5.82 0.46 -1.37
CA ARG A 88 -6.38 1.56 -2.18
C ARG A 88 -7.84 1.84 -1.83
N ASP A 89 -8.64 0.77 -1.71
CA ASP A 89 -10.09 0.87 -1.51
C ASP A 89 -10.46 1.18 -0.05
N GLY A 90 -9.46 1.16 0.83
CA GLY A 90 -9.64 1.44 2.25
C GLY A 90 -10.15 0.25 3.05
N ASP A 91 -10.14 -0.94 2.46
CA ASP A 91 -10.47 -2.20 3.11
C ASP A 91 -9.30 -2.73 3.97
N ALA A 92 -8.11 -2.13 3.83
CA ALA A 92 -6.99 -2.30 4.74
C ALA A 92 -6.26 -0.96 4.93
N ASP A 93 -5.72 -0.72 6.12
CA ASP A 93 -4.94 0.48 6.41
C ASP A 93 -3.55 0.41 5.80
N MET A 94 -2.97 -0.78 5.77
CA MET A 94 -1.63 -1.07 5.25
C MET A 94 -1.60 -2.44 4.57
N GLY A 95 -0.61 -2.63 3.68
CA GLY A 95 -0.33 -3.90 3.04
C GLY A 95 1.06 -4.43 3.36
N ILE A 96 1.21 -5.74 3.32
CA ILE A 96 2.50 -6.44 3.38
C ILE A 96 2.54 -7.46 2.25
N VAL A 97 3.58 -7.43 1.42
CA VAL A 97 3.79 -8.40 0.35
C VAL A 97 5.17 -9.06 0.49
N LEU A 98 5.20 -10.39 0.41
CA LEU A 98 6.37 -11.19 0.69
C LEU A 98 6.64 -12.15 -0.47
N GLY A 99 7.91 -12.28 -0.81
CA GLY A 99 8.37 -13.28 -1.78
C GLY A 99 9.83 -13.64 -1.53
N GLY A 100 10.52 -14.21 -2.50
CA GLY A 100 11.91 -14.59 -2.32
C GLY A 100 12.84 -13.41 -2.08
N SER A 101 12.73 -12.35 -2.86
CA SER A 101 13.55 -11.14 -2.76
C SER A 101 12.74 -9.87 -2.40
N GLY A 102 11.43 -9.90 -2.53
CA GLY A 102 10.56 -8.74 -2.38
C GLY A 102 10.52 -7.81 -3.61
N GLN A 103 11.39 -8.02 -4.61
CA GLN A 103 11.52 -7.12 -5.76
C GLN A 103 10.29 -7.15 -6.67
N GLY A 104 9.90 -8.34 -7.12
CA GLY A 104 8.75 -8.54 -7.98
C GLY A 104 7.45 -8.14 -7.28
N GLU A 105 7.34 -8.47 -6.01
CA GLU A 105 6.20 -8.17 -5.14
C GLU A 105 6.00 -6.66 -5.03
N GLN A 106 7.08 -5.89 -4.80
CA GLN A 106 7.04 -4.43 -4.79
C GLN A 106 6.58 -3.88 -6.15
N LEU A 107 7.18 -4.38 -7.25
CA LEU A 107 6.83 -3.92 -8.59
C LEU A 107 5.36 -4.17 -8.91
N ALA A 108 4.83 -5.35 -8.56
CA ALA A 108 3.44 -5.72 -8.80
C ALA A 108 2.48 -4.86 -7.97
N ALA A 109 2.75 -4.67 -6.69
CA ALA A 109 1.93 -3.83 -5.82
C ALA A 109 1.88 -2.37 -6.34
N ASN A 110 2.99 -1.80 -6.79
CA ASN A 110 3.08 -0.44 -7.35
C ASN A 110 2.38 -0.28 -8.72
N LYS A 111 1.86 -1.37 -9.34
CA LYS A 111 1.00 -1.25 -10.52
C LYS A 111 -0.45 -0.93 -10.15
N VAL A 112 -0.79 -1.00 -8.89
CA VAL A 112 -2.11 -0.58 -8.40
C VAL A 112 -2.05 0.91 -8.06
N ARG A 113 -2.91 1.69 -8.71
CA ARG A 113 -2.98 3.13 -8.50
C ARG A 113 -3.18 3.48 -7.02
N GLY A 114 -2.46 4.48 -6.51
CA GLY A 114 -2.51 4.90 -5.11
C GLY A 114 -1.67 4.05 -4.16
N VAL A 115 -1.04 2.98 -4.65
CA VAL A 115 -0.10 2.17 -3.87
C VAL A 115 1.31 2.77 -3.95
N ARG A 116 1.93 2.89 -2.80
CA ARG A 116 3.34 3.24 -2.63
C ARG A 116 4.02 2.11 -1.87
N ALA A 117 4.35 1.04 -2.61
CA ALA A 117 5.03 -0.12 -2.06
C ALA A 117 6.54 0.14 -1.98
N ALA A 118 7.10 -0.08 -0.80
CA ALA A 118 8.52 0.07 -0.53
C ALA A 118 9.16 -1.28 -0.20
N LEU A 119 10.26 -1.61 -0.88
CA LEU A 119 11.09 -2.76 -0.52
C LEU A 119 11.98 -2.36 0.66
N CYS A 120 11.79 -3.03 1.79
CA CYS A 120 12.54 -2.78 3.00
C CYS A 120 13.13 -4.08 3.56
N ASN A 121 14.42 -4.23 3.48
CA ASN A 121 15.15 -5.37 4.03
C ASN A 121 16.03 -4.95 5.22
N ASP A 122 15.82 -3.75 5.75
CA ASP A 122 16.49 -3.19 6.93
C ASP A 122 15.60 -2.18 7.64
N LEU A 123 15.96 -1.83 8.88
CA LEU A 123 15.16 -0.93 9.74
C LEU A 123 15.18 0.52 9.25
N TYR A 124 16.27 0.98 8.61
CA TYR A 124 16.36 2.35 8.14
C TYR A 124 15.43 2.59 6.97
N THR A 125 15.44 1.68 5.96
CA THR A 125 14.55 1.79 4.80
C THR A 125 13.09 1.65 5.20
N ALA A 126 12.74 0.77 6.15
CA ALA A 126 11.38 0.63 6.67
C ALA A 126 10.88 1.93 7.33
N ARG A 127 11.72 2.55 8.18
CA ARG A 127 11.38 3.83 8.82
C ARG A 127 11.20 4.94 7.79
N MET A 128 12.13 5.08 6.84
CA MET A 128 12.08 6.15 5.84
C MET A 128 10.94 5.96 4.83
N ALA A 129 10.58 4.72 4.51
CA ALA A 129 9.42 4.44 3.69
C ALA A 129 8.15 5.06 4.27
N ARG A 130 7.95 4.93 5.58
CA ARG A 130 6.80 5.54 6.27
C ARG A 130 7.00 7.03 6.49
N ALA A 131 8.06 7.42 7.19
CA ALA A 131 8.28 8.80 7.62
C ALA A 131 8.36 9.78 6.45
N HIS A 132 9.01 9.41 5.36
CA HIS A 132 9.27 10.33 4.24
C HIS A 132 8.36 10.11 3.02
N ASN A 133 7.96 8.87 2.74
CA ASN A 133 7.26 8.53 1.50
C ASN A 133 5.80 8.15 1.72
N ASP A 134 5.36 8.10 2.98
CA ASP A 134 4.03 7.61 3.34
C ASP A 134 3.70 6.30 2.62
N ALA A 135 4.68 5.37 2.56
CA ALA A 135 4.50 4.08 1.94
C ALA A 135 3.37 3.33 2.65
N ASN A 136 2.42 2.83 1.89
CA ASN A 136 1.24 2.14 2.41
C ASN A 136 1.30 0.63 2.21
N VAL A 137 2.32 0.13 1.49
CA VAL A 137 2.60 -1.30 1.33
C VAL A 137 4.08 -1.55 1.61
N LEU A 138 4.36 -2.49 2.51
CA LEU A 138 5.70 -3.02 2.79
C LEU A 138 5.97 -4.22 1.89
N SER A 139 7.14 -4.27 1.27
CA SER A 139 7.64 -5.46 0.58
C SER A 139 8.92 -5.96 1.23
N MET A 140 9.05 -7.27 1.42
CA MET A 140 10.25 -7.90 1.97
C MET A 140 10.60 -9.21 1.26
N GLY A 141 11.90 -9.55 1.28
CA GLY A 141 12.41 -10.81 0.76
C GLY A 141 12.61 -11.85 1.86
N ALA A 142 11.82 -12.92 1.86
CA ALA A 142 11.93 -14.01 2.86
C ALA A 142 13.25 -14.79 2.78
N ARG A 143 13.97 -14.69 1.64
CA ARG A 143 15.32 -15.26 1.48
C ARG A 143 16.42 -14.24 1.81
N VAL A 144 16.05 -13.01 2.15
CA VAL A 144 16.99 -11.91 2.41
C VAL A 144 17.01 -11.55 3.88
N VAL A 145 15.82 -11.49 4.52
CA VAL A 145 15.70 -11.14 5.93
C VAL A 145 15.40 -12.36 6.80
N GLY A 146 16.08 -12.46 7.93
CA GLY A 146 15.72 -13.44 8.95
C GLY A 146 14.46 -13.04 9.71
N VAL A 147 13.77 -14.02 10.31
CA VAL A 147 12.47 -13.84 10.95
C VAL A 147 12.49 -12.71 11.99
N GLY A 148 13.48 -12.67 12.88
CA GLY A 148 13.58 -11.62 13.92
C GLY A 148 13.71 -10.22 13.33
N LEU A 149 14.51 -10.05 12.26
CA LEU A 149 14.61 -8.76 11.57
C LEU A 149 13.31 -8.39 10.87
N ALA A 150 12.60 -9.36 10.29
CA ALA A 150 11.31 -9.13 9.65
C ALA A 150 10.26 -8.64 10.66
N GLU A 151 10.23 -9.20 11.88
CA GLU A 151 9.37 -8.74 12.97
C GLU A 151 9.63 -7.27 13.31
N GLU A 152 10.90 -6.88 13.47
CA GLU A 152 11.30 -5.50 13.79
C GLU A 152 10.96 -4.54 12.62
N ILE A 153 11.17 -4.96 11.37
CA ILE A 153 10.81 -4.18 10.18
C ILE A 153 9.29 -3.93 10.15
N VAL A 154 8.49 -4.97 10.37
CA VAL A 154 7.02 -4.87 10.38
C VAL A 154 6.55 -3.96 11.51
N ALA A 155 7.04 -4.17 12.73
CA ALA A 155 6.69 -3.34 13.89
C ALA A 155 7.01 -1.86 13.62
N LEU A 156 8.18 -1.58 13.06
CA LEU A 156 8.61 -0.24 12.71
C LEU A 156 7.76 0.38 11.59
N PHE A 157 7.46 -0.39 10.54
CA PHE A 157 6.62 0.08 9.44
C PHE A 157 5.20 0.43 9.91
N VAL A 158 4.58 -0.44 10.72
CA VAL A 158 3.22 -0.22 11.23
C VAL A 158 3.15 0.96 12.19
N SER A 159 4.17 1.18 13.02
CA SER A 159 4.16 2.21 14.06
C SER A 159 4.70 3.57 13.64
N THR A 160 5.47 3.67 12.55
CA THR A 160 6.08 4.94 12.14
C THR A 160 5.05 5.87 11.48
N PRO A 161 4.82 7.09 12.01
CA PRO A 161 3.95 8.07 11.38
C PRO A 161 4.62 8.72 10.16
N PHE A 162 3.80 9.32 9.30
CA PHE A 162 4.30 10.18 8.21
C PHE A 162 4.68 11.55 8.76
N ASP A 163 5.87 12.05 8.41
CA ASP A 163 6.40 13.33 8.89
C ASP A 163 5.71 14.55 8.26
N GLY A 164 5.02 14.37 7.13
CA GLY A 164 4.37 15.47 6.43
C GLY A 164 5.34 16.53 5.90
N GLY A 165 4.98 17.81 6.04
CA GLY A 165 5.83 18.94 5.70
C GLY A 165 6.36 18.88 4.25
N ARG A 166 7.67 19.01 4.07
CA ARG A 166 8.33 18.93 2.74
C ARG A 166 8.09 17.59 2.03
N HIS A 167 7.86 16.52 2.79
CA HIS A 167 7.62 15.19 2.23
C HIS A 167 6.21 15.07 1.63
N ALA A 168 5.20 15.73 2.21
CA ALA A 168 3.84 15.74 1.68
C ALA A 168 3.79 16.29 0.25
N ARG A 169 4.54 17.38 -0.03
CA ARG A 169 4.64 17.93 -1.39
C ARG A 169 5.21 16.92 -2.38
N ARG A 170 6.23 16.15 -1.98
CA ARG A 170 6.86 15.14 -2.85
C ARG A 170 5.94 13.96 -3.10
N VAL A 171 5.21 13.51 -2.09
CA VAL A 171 4.19 12.46 -2.22
C VAL A 171 3.06 12.92 -3.16
N ALA A 172 2.62 14.19 -3.06
CA ALA A 172 1.65 14.75 -3.99
C ALA A 172 2.16 14.74 -5.45
N GLN A 173 3.44 15.06 -5.68
CA GLN A 173 4.04 14.98 -7.02
C GLN A 173 4.07 13.56 -7.58
N LEU A 174 4.26 12.53 -6.74
CA LEU A 174 4.14 11.13 -7.18
C LEU A 174 2.71 10.82 -7.66
N ALA A 175 1.70 11.30 -6.95
CA ALA A 175 0.30 11.12 -7.34
C ALA A 175 -0.04 11.88 -8.65
N GLU A 176 0.55 13.06 -8.87
CA GLU A 176 0.42 13.81 -10.12
C GLU A 176 1.01 13.04 -11.31
N ILE A 177 2.21 12.47 -11.15
CA ILE A 177 2.85 11.63 -12.17
C ILE A 177 1.96 10.43 -12.48
N GLU A 178 1.49 9.71 -11.46
CA GLU A 178 0.61 8.55 -11.63
C GLU A 178 -0.66 8.91 -12.41
N ALA A 179 -1.30 10.04 -12.08
CA ALA A 179 -2.50 10.50 -12.75
C ALA A 179 -2.26 10.85 -14.22
N THR A 180 -1.11 11.46 -14.53
CA THR A 180 -0.73 11.86 -15.88
C THR A 180 -0.46 10.65 -16.77
N GLU A 181 0.34 9.70 -16.27
CA GLU A 181 0.70 8.49 -17.02
C GLU A 181 -0.50 7.55 -17.24
N ALA A 182 -1.45 7.50 -16.29
CA ALA A 182 -2.67 6.69 -16.45
C ALA A 182 -3.65 7.25 -17.50
N GLY A 183 -3.62 8.55 -17.78
CA GLY A 183 -4.48 9.21 -18.77
C GLY A 183 -4.00 9.14 -20.22
N GLY A 184 -2.80 8.62 -20.47
CA GLY A 184 -2.13 8.65 -21.78
C GLY A 184 -2.34 7.42 -22.67
N ARG A 185 -3.48 6.68 -22.56
CA ARG A 185 -3.83 5.57 -23.47
C ARG A 185 -5.19 5.78 -24.08
#